data_faa1aefbc1c10d78b312bb9c60e9f37b
#
_entry.id   faa1aefbc1c10d78b312bb9c60e9f37b
#
_cell.length_a   1.000
_cell.length_b   1.000
_cell.length_c   1.000
_cell.angle_alpha   90.00
_cell.angle_beta   90.00
_cell.angle_gamma   90.00
#
_symmetry.space_group_name_H-M   'P 1'
#
loop_
_entity.id
_entity.type
_entity.pdbx_description
1 polymer ?
#
loop_
_entity_poly.entity_id
_entity_poly.type
_entity_poly.pdbx_seq_one_letter_code
_entity_poly.pdbx_strand_id
1 'polypeptide(L)'
;AVYRFTETMPRVYMVGQFHNEADLGRRQAYMARGFAMRDEVVLEEMPVERVGSGGDAKITGYENEQVEIALGKHDGGLLILADTYYPGWRVYVDGVEGLIMRANHVFRAVVVPAGARAVVFIYEPASFRYGLMLSMGTALLWLALATGSRRLSFPLVRPLPIEAGTSLMVWALQGALIAVLHACATQGEAWS
;
A
#
# COMPACT_ATOMS: atom_id res chain seq x y z
N ALA A 1 28.76 8.33 -19.14
CA ALA A 1 27.87 8.98 -20.08
C ALA A 1 26.54 9.31 -19.38
N VAL A 2 26.06 10.55 -19.49
CA VAL A 2 24.74 10.96 -18.99
C VAL A 2 23.80 10.97 -20.19
N TYR A 3 22.76 10.14 -20.13
CA TYR A 3 21.73 10.10 -21.17
C TYR A 3 20.59 11.01 -20.75
N ARG A 4 20.15 11.88 -21.64
CA ARG A 4 18.98 12.72 -21.49
C ARG A 4 17.87 12.19 -22.39
N PHE A 5 16.77 11.73 -21.82
CA PHE A 5 15.56 11.40 -22.58
C PHE A 5 14.90 12.72 -23.01
N THR A 6 14.64 12.85 -24.30
CA THR A 6 14.01 14.03 -24.90
C THR A 6 12.49 14.00 -24.79
N GLU A 7 11.90 12.81 -24.67
CA GLU A 7 10.47 12.60 -24.50
C GLU A 7 10.21 11.67 -23.33
N THR A 8 9.67 12.21 -22.24
CA THR A 8 9.26 11.45 -21.06
C THR A 8 7.75 11.53 -20.91
N MET A 9 7.12 10.45 -20.49
CA MET A 9 5.72 10.46 -20.07
C MET A 9 5.58 11.29 -18.79
N PRO A 10 4.53 12.10 -18.65
CA PRO A 10 4.24 12.76 -17.40
C PRO A 10 3.91 11.72 -16.33
N ARG A 11 4.22 12.02 -15.07
CA ARG A 11 3.94 11.13 -13.94
C ARG A 11 2.44 10.96 -13.69
N VAL A 12 1.64 11.95 -14.06
CA VAL A 12 0.18 11.89 -14.04
C VAL A 12 -0.34 12.27 -15.43
N TYR A 13 -1.32 11.52 -15.90
CA TYR A 13 -1.99 11.78 -17.19
C TYR A 13 -3.39 11.15 -17.18
N MET A 14 -4.25 11.61 -18.08
CA MET A 14 -5.59 11.07 -18.26
C MET A 14 -5.75 10.47 -19.65
N VAL A 15 -6.44 9.33 -19.71
CA VAL A 15 -6.78 8.66 -20.98
C VAL A 15 -8.25 8.30 -21.04
N GLY A 16 -8.78 8.21 -22.26
CA GLY A 16 -10.16 7.79 -22.51
C GLY A 16 -10.28 6.36 -23.03
N GLN A 17 -9.17 5.76 -23.44
CA GLN A 17 -9.16 4.41 -24.00
C GLN A 17 -8.47 3.44 -23.06
N PHE A 18 -8.98 2.21 -22.98
CA PHE A 18 -8.36 1.17 -22.21
C PHE A 18 -8.55 -0.20 -22.88
N HIS A 19 -7.55 -1.05 -22.68
CA HIS A 19 -7.61 -2.48 -22.96
C HIS A 19 -7.76 -3.24 -21.66
N ASN A 20 -8.78 -4.09 -21.55
CA ASN A 20 -8.96 -4.91 -20.36
C ASN A 20 -8.42 -6.31 -20.60
N GLU A 21 -7.44 -6.73 -19.81
CA GLU A 21 -6.87 -8.07 -19.86
C GLU A 21 -6.47 -8.54 -18.47
N ALA A 22 -7.22 -9.49 -17.94
CA ALA A 22 -6.99 -10.04 -16.60
C ALA A 22 -5.81 -11.03 -16.58
N ASP A 23 -5.57 -11.75 -17.66
CA ASP A 23 -4.47 -12.72 -17.76
C ASP A 23 -3.12 -12.01 -17.87
N LEU A 24 -2.22 -12.32 -16.95
CA LEU A 24 -0.89 -11.70 -16.88
C LEU A 24 -0.08 -11.92 -18.15
N GLY A 25 -0.05 -13.14 -18.71
CA GLY A 25 0.75 -13.47 -19.88
C GLY A 25 0.26 -12.75 -21.12
N ARG A 26 -1.07 -12.67 -21.32
CA ARG A 26 -1.67 -11.95 -22.45
C ARG A 26 -1.44 -10.45 -22.31
N ARG A 27 -1.56 -9.91 -21.10
CA ARG A 27 -1.30 -8.49 -20.81
C ARG A 27 0.14 -8.13 -21.13
N GLN A 28 1.11 -8.93 -20.68
CA GLN A 28 2.52 -8.71 -21.01
C GLN A 28 2.77 -8.81 -22.51
N ALA A 29 2.17 -9.80 -23.19
CA ALA A 29 2.30 -9.93 -24.63
C ALA A 29 1.67 -8.75 -25.40
N TYR A 30 0.55 -8.20 -24.91
CA TYR A 30 -0.06 -7.00 -25.48
C TYR A 30 0.86 -5.79 -25.30
N MET A 31 1.37 -5.56 -24.10
CA MET A 31 2.27 -4.45 -23.81
C MET A 31 3.60 -4.54 -24.59
N ALA A 32 4.13 -5.76 -24.76
CA ALA A 32 5.37 -6.00 -25.51
C ALA A 32 5.28 -5.68 -27.01
N ARG A 33 4.07 -5.69 -27.58
CA ARG A 33 3.85 -5.30 -28.99
C ARG A 33 3.98 -3.80 -29.21
N GLY A 34 4.01 -3.04 -28.12
CA GLY A 34 3.96 -1.58 -28.13
C GLY A 34 2.53 -1.07 -28.27
N PHE A 35 2.15 -0.14 -27.42
CA PHE A 35 0.89 0.59 -27.48
C PHE A 35 1.11 2.06 -27.12
N ALA A 36 0.20 2.91 -27.54
CA ALA A 36 0.32 4.35 -27.31
C ALA A 36 -0.08 4.67 -25.84
N MET A 37 0.86 4.56 -24.92
CA MET A 37 0.61 4.82 -23.47
C MET A 37 0.01 6.20 -23.18
N ARG A 38 0.09 7.14 -24.12
CA ARG A 38 -0.53 8.46 -23.99
C ARG A 38 -2.02 8.45 -24.26
N ASP A 39 -2.51 7.49 -25.03
CA ASP A 39 -3.88 7.45 -25.51
C ASP A 39 -4.66 6.30 -24.89
N GLU A 40 -3.96 5.22 -24.51
CA GLU A 40 -4.55 3.99 -24.02
C GLU A 40 -3.83 3.48 -22.77
N VAL A 41 -4.56 2.78 -21.91
CA VAL A 41 -4.05 2.10 -20.73
C VAL A 41 -4.51 0.63 -20.71
N VAL A 42 -3.68 -0.25 -20.19
CA VAL A 42 -4.03 -1.65 -19.98
C VAL A 42 -4.46 -1.85 -18.53
N LEU A 43 -5.68 -2.32 -18.30
CA LEU A 43 -6.25 -2.58 -16.98
C LEU A 43 -6.36 -4.07 -16.70
N GLU A 44 -6.17 -4.45 -15.44
CA GLU A 44 -6.42 -5.82 -14.96
C GLU A 44 -7.91 -6.09 -14.74
N GLU A 45 -8.64 -5.06 -14.34
CA GLU A 45 -10.06 -5.11 -14.01
C GLU A 45 -10.86 -4.15 -14.90
N MET A 46 -12.09 -4.55 -15.21
CA MET A 46 -13.01 -3.70 -15.97
C MET A 46 -13.49 -2.57 -15.07
N PRO A 47 -13.41 -1.30 -15.47
CA PRO A 47 -14.01 -0.20 -14.73
C PRO A 47 -15.55 -0.36 -14.68
N VAL A 48 -16.12 -0.16 -13.50
CA VAL A 48 -17.59 -0.25 -13.30
C VAL A 48 -18.29 0.98 -13.86
N GLU A 49 -17.60 2.11 -13.85
CA GLU A 49 -18.13 3.40 -14.28
C GLU A 49 -17.81 3.68 -15.77
N ARG A 50 -18.60 4.58 -16.35
CA ARG A 50 -18.35 5.01 -17.73
C ARG A 50 -17.10 5.88 -17.79
N VAL A 51 -16.17 5.54 -18.68
CA VAL A 51 -14.94 6.28 -18.93
C VAL A 51 -15.18 7.34 -20.00
N GLY A 52 -14.82 8.59 -19.70
CA GLY A 52 -14.83 9.70 -20.67
C GLY A 52 -13.58 9.71 -21.54
N SER A 53 -13.38 10.79 -22.31
CA SER A 53 -12.28 10.85 -23.32
C SER A 53 -10.92 11.23 -22.73
N GLY A 54 -10.83 11.53 -21.44
CA GLY A 54 -9.60 11.98 -20.79
C GLY A 54 -9.49 13.51 -20.70
N GLY A 55 -8.29 14.01 -20.44
CA GLY A 55 -8.07 15.44 -20.29
C GLY A 55 -6.75 15.76 -19.60
N ASP A 56 -6.65 16.96 -19.05
CA ASP A 56 -5.44 17.43 -18.39
C ASP A 56 -5.44 17.15 -16.90
N ALA A 57 -4.30 16.71 -16.38
CA ALA A 57 -4.07 16.49 -14.96
C ALA A 57 -2.68 16.99 -14.55
N LYS A 58 -2.56 17.56 -13.36
CA LYS A 58 -1.31 18.08 -12.83
C LYS A 58 -1.17 17.77 -11.35
N ILE A 59 -0.02 17.25 -10.94
CA ILE A 59 0.31 17.08 -9.53
C ILE A 59 0.51 18.48 -8.90
N THR A 60 -0.21 18.74 -7.81
CA THR A 60 -0.15 19.99 -7.03
C THR A 60 0.55 19.79 -5.69
N GLY A 61 0.47 18.57 -5.13
CA GLY A 61 1.18 18.17 -3.92
C GLY A 61 1.71 16.75 -4.08
N TYR A 62 2.94 16.52 -3.63
CA TYR A 62 3.55 15.18 -3.69
C TYR A 62 4.33 14.94 -2.40
N GLU A 63 3.77 14.13 -1.53
CA GLU A 63 4.35 13.69 -0.26
C GLU A 63 4.43 12.16 -0.22
N ASN A 64 5.13 11.62 0.77
CA ASN A 64 5.31 10.17 0.88
C ASN A 64 3.99 9.40 1.06
N GLU A 65 3.04 10.01 1.75
CA GLU A 65 1.76 9.39 2.11
C GLU A 65 0.55 10.03 1.40
N GLN A 66 0.78 11.11 0.64
CA GLN A 66 -0.29 11.85 -0.03
C GLN A 66 0.16 12.39 -1.38
N VAL A 67 -0.68 12.19 -2.40
CA VAL A 67 -0.49 12.79 -3.72
C VAL A 67 -1.76 13.54 -4.10
N GLU A 68 -1.63 14.85 -4.33
CA GLU A 68 -2.71 15.72 -4.74
C GLU A 68 -2.59 16.06 -6.23
N ILE A 69 -3.70 15.94 -6.94
CA ILE A 69 -3.77 16.14 -8.38
C ILE A 69 -4.92 17.08 -8.68
N ALA A 70 -4.62 18.19 -9.31
CA ALA A 70 -5.64 19.08 -9.88
C ALA A 70 -5.97 18.63 -11.30
N LEU A 71 -7.25 18.60 -11.60
CA LEU A 71 -7.76 18.28 -12.94
C LEU A 71 -8.02 19.57 -13.71
N GLY A 72 -7.57 19.57 -14.96
CA GLY A 72 -7.83 20.65 -15.90
C GLY A 72 -9.17 20.46 -16.61
N LYS A 73 -9.21 20.84 -17.89
CA LYS A 73 -10.41 20.64 -18.71
C LYS A 73 -10.49 19.18 -19.13
N HIS A 74 -11.60 18.51 -18.80
CA HIS A 74 -11.87 17.11 -19.15
C HIS A 74 -13.39 16.83 -19.16
N ASP A 75 -13.78 15.76 -19.80
CA ASP A 75 -15.14 15.21 -19.82
C ASP A 75 -15.24 13.84 -19.10
N GLY A 76 -14.30 13.60 -18.17
CA GLY A 76 -14.09 12.35 -17.49
C GLY A 76 -12.99 11.53 -18.15
N GLY A 77 -12.66 10.36 -17.56
CA GLY A 77 -11.62 9.48 -18.09
C GLY A 77 -10.97 8.62 -17.02
N LEU A 78 -9.91 7.95 -17.39
CA LEU A 78 -9.01 7.24 -16.48
C LEU A 78 -7.82 8.14 -16.16
N LEU A 79 -7.66 8.49 -14.88
CA LEU A 79 -6.47 9.15 -14.38
C LEU A 79 -5.44 8.07 -14.03
N ILE A 80 -4.27 8.20 -14.60
CA ILE A 80 -3.14 7.29 -14.36
C ILE A 80 -2.10 8.04 -13.56
N LEU A 81 -1.72 7.47 -12.43
CA LEU A 81 -0.56 7.90 -11.65
C LEU A 81 0.53 6.84 -11.82
N ALA A 82 1.64 7.24 -12.48
CA ALA A 82 2.77 6.35 -12.80
C ALA A 82 3.63 6.05 -11.56
N ASP A 83 2.96 5.70 -10.48
CA ASP A 83 3.53 5.22 -9.23
C ASP A 83 3.10 3.79 -8.99
N THR A 84 3.95 3.01 -8.33
CA THR A 84 3.69 1.60 -8.07
C THR A 84 2.39 1.39 -7.28
N TYR A 85 1.53 0.53 -7.82
CA TYR A 85 0.35 0.05 -7.09
C TYR A 85 0.80 -0.77 -5.88
N TYR A 86 0.35 -0.35 -4.70
CA TYR A 86 0.61 -1.04 -3.46
C TYR A 86 -0.64 -1.04 -2.57
N PRO A 87 -0.98 -2.15 -1.88
CA PRO A 87 -2.09 -2.20 -0.95
C PRO A 87 -1.94 -1.15 0.17
N GLY A 88 -3.06 -0.51 0.55
CA GLY A 88 -3.08 0.53 1.58
C GLY A 88 -3.23 1.95 1.03
N TRP A 89 -3.13 2.14 -0.27
CA TRP A 89 -3.51 3.39 -0.89
C TRP A 89 -5.03 3.48 -1.06
N ARG A 90 -5.58 4.66 -0.80
CA ARG A 90 -6.97 5.05 -1.05
C ARG A 90 -6.98 6.23 -2.01
N VAL A 91 -8.05 6.39 -2.75
CA VAL A 91 -8.21 7.52 -3.67
C VAL A 91 -9.54 8.21 -3.42
N TYR A 92 -9.52 9.51 -3.48
CA TYR A 92 -10.70 10.36 -3.35
C TYR A 92 -10.79 11.28 -4.55
N VAL A 93 -11.96 11.28 -5.22
CA VAL A 93 -12.29 12.17 -6.33
C VAL A 93 -13.30 13.19 -5.80
N ASP A 94 -12.91 14.45 -5.72
CA ASP A 94 -13.68 15.53 -5.08
C ASP A 94 -14.21 15.16 -3.66
N GLY A 95 -13.40 14.42 -2.89
CA GLY A 95 -13.72 13.97 -1.55
C GLY A 95 -14.56 12.69 -1.48
N VAL A 96 -14.99 12.11 -2.60
CA VAL A 96 -15.69 10.82 -2.65
C VAL A 96 -14.70 9.70 -2.89
N GLU A 97 -14.73 8.67 -2.04
CA GLU A 97 -13.83 7.52 -2.17
C GLU A 97 -14.09 6.77 -3.48
N GLY A 98 -13.03 6.54 -4.26
CA GLY A 98 -13.02 5.78 -5.50
C GLY A 98 -12.28 4.46 -5.39
N LEU A 99 -12.33 3.67 -6.45
CA LEU A 99 -11.59 2.41 -6.57
C LEU A 99 -10.26 2.64 -7.29
N ILE A 100 -9.16 2.22 -6.67
CA ILE A 100 -7.86 2.17 -7.35
C ILE A 100 -7.76 0.87 -8.12
N MET A 101 -7.57 0.98 -9.43
CA MET A 101 -7.32 -0.14 -10.34
C MET A 101 -5.84 -0.23 -10.67
N ARG A 102 -5.37 -1.42 -10.99
CA ARG A 102 -4.01 -1.61 -11.47
C ARG A 102 -3.95 -1.36 -12.98
N ALA A 103 -3.08 -0.44 -13.39
CA ALA A 103 -2.88 -0.01 -14.76
C ALA A 103 -1.46 -0.32 -15.22
N ASN A 104 -1.31 -0.71 -16.48
CA ASN A 104 -0.01 -1.00 -17.10
C ASN A 104 0.89 -1.88 -16.22
N HIS A 105 0.28 -2.88 -15.58
CA HIS A 105 0.90 -3.84 -14.67
C HIS A 105 1.30 -3.31 -13.29
N VAL A 106 1.78 -2.08 -13.18
CA VAL A 106 2.35 -1.55 -11.93
C VAL A 106 1.79 -0.20 -11.51
N PHE A 107 1.08 0.53 -12.37
CA PHE A 107 0.60 1.87 -12.07
C PHE A 107 -0.78 1.86 -11.38
N ARG A 108 -1.11 2.98 -10.78
CA ARG A 108 -2.43 3.23 -10.18
C ARG A 108 -3.32 3.96 -11.17
N ALA A 109 -4.55 3.50 -11.33
CA ALA A 109 -5.57 4.18 -12.10
C ALA A 109 -6.84 4.39 -11.27
N VAL A 110 -7.57 5.45 -11.57
CA VAL A 110 -8.89 5.73 -11.01
C VAL A 110 -9.81 6.28 -12.09
N VAL A 111 -11.09 5.91 -12.05
CA VAL A 111 -12.09 6.54 -12.91
C VAL A 111 -12.41 7.92 -12.36
N VAL A 112 -12.36 8.90 -13.24
CA VAL A 112 -12.69 10.30 -12.94
C VAL A 112 -13.96 10.66 -13.69
N PRO A 113 -15.06 11.01 -13.00
CA PRO A 113 -16.29 11.46 -13.63
C PRO A 113 -16.10 12.84 -14.25
N ALA A 114 -16.95 13.18 -15.23
CA ALA A 114 -16.94 14.49 -15.86
C ALA A 114 -17.20 15.60 -14.83
N GLY A 115 -16.42 16.67 -14.91
CA GLY A 115 -16.55 17.84 -14.04
C GLY A 115 -15.86 17.72 -12.67
N ALA A 116 -15.18 16.62 -12.38
CA ALA A 116 -14.33 16.51 -11.19
C ALA A 116 -13.19 17.54 -11.24
N ARG A 117 -12.73 17.99 -10.09
CA ARG A 117 -11.70 19.04 -9.98
C ARG A 117 -10.40 18.59 -9.37
N ALA A 118 -10.47 17.60 -8.48
CA ALA A 118 -9.30 17.14 -7.75
C ALA A 118 -9.36 15.63 -7.49
N VAL A 119 -8.19 15.03 -7.48
CA VAL A 119 -7.98 13.65 -7.05
C VAL A 119 -6.90 13.64 -6.00
N VAL A 120 -7.16 12.95 -4.88
CA VAL A 120 -6.20 12.81 -3.79
C VAL A 120 -5.98 11.32 -3.52
N PHE A 121 -4.74 10.90 -3.58
CA PHE A 121 -4.32 9.57 -3.13
C PHE A 121 -3.74 9.69 -1.73
N ILE A 122 -4.17 8.82 -0.80
CA ILE A 122 -3.71 8.80 0.59
C ILE A 122 -3.29 7.38 0.94
N TYR A 123 -2.13 7.24 1.59
CA TYR A 123 -1.63 5.95 2.06
C TYR A 123 -2.09 5.69 3.49
N GLU A 124 -3.03 4.78 3.67
CA GLU A 124 -3.62 4.39 4.96
C GLU A 124 -3.58 2.86 5.15
N PRO A 125 -2.41 2.27 5.40
CA PRO A 125 -2.30 0.82 5.52
C PRO A 125 -3.02 0.32 6.77
N ALA A 126 -3.95 -0.62 6.60
CA ALA A 126 -4.67 -1.23 7.71
C ALA A 126 -3.72 -1.94 8.71
N SER A 127 -2.60 -2.47 8.21
CA SER A 127 -1.57 -3.12 9.03
C SER A 127 -0.99 -2.19 10.11
N PHE A 128 -0.81 -0.90 9.81
CA PHE A 128 -0.34 0.09 10.79
C PHE A 128 -1.35 0.26 11.93
N ARG A 129 -2.64 0.36 11.60
CA ARG A 129 -3.72 0.49 12.61
C ARG A 129 -3.79 -0.74 13.51
N TYR A 130 -3.71 -1.95 12.93
CA TYR A 130 -3.70 -3.20 13.72
C TYR A 130 -2.43 -3.33 14.57
N GLY A 131 -1.28 -2.98 14.02
CA GLY A 131 -0.02 -2.97 14.76
C GLY A 131 -0.05 -2.03 15.96
N LEU A 132 -0.59 -0.83 15.77
CA LEU A 132 -0.75 0.16 16.85
C LEU A 132 -1.71 -0.34 17.94
N MET A 133 -2.86 -0.90 17.58
CA MET A 133 -3.81 -1.47 18.54
C MET A 133 -3.19 -2.61 19.35
N LEU A 134 -2.45 -3.50 18.70
CA LEU A 134 -1.76 -4.60 19.37
C LEU A 134 -0.68 -4.09 20.33
N SER A 135 0.11 -3.13 19.89
CA SER A 135 1.16 -2.50 20.73
C SER A 135 0.58 -1.80 21.94
N MET A 136 -0.50 -1.04 21.76
CA MET A 136 -1.20 -0.40 22.87
C MET A 136 -1.80 -1.44 23.84
N GLY A 137 -2.42 -2.49 23.32
CA GLY A 137 -2.99 -3.58 24.13
C GLY A 137 -1.93 -4.28 24.99
N THR A 138 -0.79 -4.61 24.39
CA THR A 138 0.32 -5.23 25.13
C THR A 138 0.93 -4.29 26.17
N ALA A 139 1.07 -3.00 25.86
CA ALA A 139 1.56 -2.01 26.81
C ALA A 139 0.62 -1.84 28.01
N LEU A 140 -0.69 -1.79 27.77
CA LEU A 140 -1.70 -1.72 28.84
C LEU A 140 -1.72 -2.99 29.69
N LEU A 141 -1.61 -4.17 29.08
CA LEU A 141 -1.51 -5.44 29.80
C LEU A 141 -0.27 -5.46 30.71
N TRP A 142 0.89 -5.04 30.19
CA TRP A 142 2.12 -4.93 30.97
C TRP A 142 1.97 -3.97 32.15
N LEU A 143 1.35 -2.81 31.93
CA LEU A 143 1.09 -1.84 32.99
C LEU A 143 0.15 -2.42 34.05
N ALA A 144 -0.91 -3.11 33.66
CA ALA A 144 -1.85 -3.76 34.56
C ALA A 144 -1.17 -4.84 35.41
N LEU A 145 -0.33 -5.68 34.79
CA LEU A 145 0.45 -6.70 35.52
C LEU A 145 1.47 -6.06 36.48
N ALA A 146 2.15 -5.03 36.05
CA ALA A 146 3.14 -4.32 36.89
C ALA A 146 2.50 -3.62 38.12
N THR A 147 1.30 -3.07 37.95
CA THR A 147 0.56 -2.43 39.05
C THR A 147 -0.20 -3.42 39.91
N GLY A 148 -0.76 -4.48 39.30
CA GLY A 148 -1.49 -5.54 39.99
C GLY A 148 -0.56 -6.40 40.85
N SER A 149 0.66 -6.68 40.40
CA SER A 149 1.63 -7.46 41.17
C SER A 149 2.06 -6.79 42.49
N ARG A 150 1.95 -5.47 42.59
CA ARG A 150 2.19 -4.74 43.85
C ARG A 150 1.13 -5.00 44.92
N ARG A 151 -0.06 -5.51 44.55
CA ARG A 151 -1.13 -5.86 45.49
C ARG A 151 -1.19 -7.35 45.84
N LEU A 152 -0.54 -8.18 45.02
CA LEU A 152 -0.39 -9.60 45.29
C LEU A 152 0.89 -9.78 46.15
N SER A 153 0.74 -9.70 47.45
CA SER A 153 1.74 -10.21 48.37
C SER A 153 1.77 -11.73 48.18
N PHE A 154 2.58 -12.21 47.28
CA PHE A 154 2.88 -13.64 47.23
C PHE A 154 3.55 -14.00 48.55
N PRO A 155 3.02 -14.94 49.35
CA PRO A 155 3.74 -15.47 50.49
C PRO A 155 5.10 -15.92 49.92
N LEU A 156 6.17 -15.51 50.59
CA LEU A 156 7.54 -15.83 50.25
C LEU A 156 7.63 -17.34 49.96
N VAL A 157 7.50 -17.70 48.69
CA VAL A 157 7.94 -19.00 48.21
C VAL A 157 9.44 -18.96 48.40
N ARG A 158 9.95 -19.74 49.36
CA ARG A 158 11.40 -19.94 49.51
C ARG A 158 12.00 -20.12 48.15
N PRO A 159 13.04 -19.39 47.75
CA PRO A 159 13.69 -19.62 46.48
C PRO A 159 14.09 -21.08 46.44
N LEU A 160 13.42 -21.84 45.57
CA LEU A 160 13.89 -23.18 45.22
C LEU A 160 15.30 -23.00 44.68
N PRO A 161 16.24 -23.88 45.05
CA PRO A 161 17.57 -23.84 44.44
C PRO A 161 17.37 -23.90 42.93
N ILE A 162 17.86 -22.88 42.22
CA ILE A 162 17.78 -22.79 40.76
C ILE A 162 18.70 -23.89 40.23
N GLU A 163 18.14 -25.08 40.05
CA GLU A 163 18.78 -26.09 39.27
C GLU A 163 18.86 -25.59 37.81
N ALA A 164 19.96 -25.88 37.13
CA ALA A 164 20.33 -25.39 35.81
C ALA A 164 19.28 -25.58 34.68
N GLY A 165 18.16 -26.23 34.95
CA GLY A 165 17.08 -26.50 34.01
C GLY A 165 16.21 -25.28 33.63
N THR A 166 16.07 -24.29 34.52
CA THR A 166 15.24 -23.09 34.24
C THR A 166 15.92 -22.13 33.27
N SER A 167 17.25 -22.14 33.24
CA SER A 167 18.04 -21.37 32.28
C SER A 167 17.78 -21.81 30.84
N LEU A 168 17.66 -23.12 30.61
CA LEU A 168 17.41 -23.68 29.26
C LEU A 168 16.03 -23.28 28.71
N MET A 169 15.01 -23.17 29.57
CA MET A 169 13.66 -22.80 29.13
C MET A 169 13.56 -21.31 28.71
N VAL A 170 14.25 -20.44 29.43
CA VAL A 170 14.35 -19.01 29.09
C VAL A 170 15.12 -18.82 27.78
N TRP A 171 16.22 -19.54 27.60
CA TRP A 171 17.00 -19.51 26.35
C TRP A 171 16.21 -20.11 25.17
N ALA A 172 15.42 -21.17 25.40
CA ALA A 172 14.56 -21.76 24.38
C ALA A 172 13.43 -20.80 23.93
N LEU A 173 12.80 -20.07 24.87
CA LEU A 173 11.80 -19.06 24.56
C LEU A 173 12.39 -17.86 23.81
N GLN A 174 13.58 -17.38 24.21
CA GLN A 174 14.28 -16.33 23.47
C GLN A 174 14.70 -16.79 22.07
N GLY A 175 15.21 -18.02 21.94
CA GLY A 175 15.56 -18.61 20.65
C GLY A 175 14.36 -18.77 19.73
N ALA A 176 13.21 -19.19 20.25
CA ALA A 176 11.95 -19.30 19.50
C ALA A 176 11.44 -17.93 19.03
N LEU A 177 11.52 -16.90 19.88
CA LEU A 177 11.13 -15.53 19.51
C LEU A 177 12.02 -14.97 18.41
N ILE A 178 13.33 -15.16 18.53
CA ILE A 178 14.31 -14.73 17.50
C ILE A 178 14.07 -15.48 16.18
N ALA A 179 13.78 -16.78 16.23
CA ALA A 179 13.49 -17.58 15.04
C ALA A 179 12.20 -17.11 14.34
N VAL A 180 11.16 -16.77 15.09
CA VAL A 180 9.90 -16.24 14.54
C VAL A 180 10.14 -14.86 13.91
N LEU A 181 10.90 -13.98 14.56
CA LEU A 181 11.25 -12.67 14.02
C LEU A 181 12.10 -12.78 12.74
N HIS A 182 13.01 -13.75 12.70
CA HIS A 182 13.83 -14.00 11.52
C HIS A 182 13.01 -14.58 10.36
N ALA A 183 12.10 -15.51 10.64
CA ALA A 183 11.19 -16.06 9.65
C ALA A 183 10.25 -15.00 9.06
N CYS A 184 9.76 -14.07 9.88
CA CYS A 184 8.96 -12.93 9.40
C CYS A 184 9.78 -11.96 8.54
N ALA A 185 11.06 -11.74 8.87
CA ALA A 185 11.94 -10.88 8.10
C ALA A 185 12.31 -11.49 6.73
N THR A 186 12.56 -12.80 6.67
CA THR A 186 12.93 -13.49 5.42
C THR A 186 11.74 -13.74 4.48
N GLN A 187 10.51 -13.78 4.98
CA GLN A 187 9.31 -13.83 4.12
C GLN A 187 9.01 -12.51 3.42
N GLY A 188 9.57 -11.40 3.90
CA GLY A 188 9.48 -10.10 3.23
C GLY A 188 10.30 -9.98 1.94
N GLU A 189 11.32 -10.82 1.76
CA GLU A 189 12.22 -10.79 0.59
C GLU A 189 11.75 -11.70 -0.57
N ALA A 190 10.71 -12.51 -0.39
CA ALA A 190 10.21 -13.43 -1.42
C ALA A 190 9.28 -12.77 -2.46
N TRP A 191 9.14 -11.45 -2.44
CA TRP A 191 8.30 -10.68 -3.36
C TRP A 191 9.04 -9.52 -4.06
N SER A 192 10.37 -9.62 -4.19
CA SER A 192 11.17 -8.71 -5.02
C SER A 192 11.35 -9.27 -6.45
#